data_acd8effa5d2c50fb37e3c572026a2112
#
_entry.id   acd8effa5d2c50fb37e3c572026a2112
#
_cell.length_a   1.000
_cell.length_b   1.000
_cell.length_c   1.000
_cell.angle_alpha   90.00
_cell.angle_beta   90.00
_cell.angle_gamma   90.00
#
_symmetry.space_group_name_H-M   'P 1'
#
loop_
_entity.id
_entity.type
_entity.pdbx_description
1 polymer ?
#
loop_
_entity_poly.entity_id
_entity_poly.type
_entity_poly.pdbx_seq_one_letter_code
_entity_poly.pdbx_strand_id
1 'polypeptide(L)'
;MHLVENFALTAGVKISKPHIEPLFYPPPADKYITLHAGSGMESKNYSHYKDVISIIKPILDERGISILQIGETHDPHVDGTISLLGKTKLRETFFILSKSMLHLSNDSFSSHVAGFYNVPLVTLFGPTFPNTCHPFWRGEHKFLSPDYSKFKPSYSPNEEEKRIDKIFPNEIAYELIKMLFGDGIINQTESVHLGESYSQVVTDIVPNFTPEKNIN
;
A
#
# COMPACT_ATOMS: atom_id res chain seq x y z
N MET A 1 -8.47 -21.83 -2.42
CA MET A 1 -8.35 -21.68 -3.89
C MET A 1 -8.31 -20.20 -4.21
N HIS A 2 -7.41 -19.78 -5.07
CA HIS A 2 -7.28 -18.39 -5.53
C HIS A 2 -8.37 -18.04 -6.54
N LEU A 3 -8.81 -16.76 -6.60
CA LEU A 3 -9.87 -16.31 -7.51
C LEU A 3 -9.57 -16.63 -8.99
N VAL A 4 -8.32 -16.42 -9.43
CA VAL A 4 -7.90 -16.73 -10.81
C VAL A 4 -8.07 -18.22 -11.13
N GLU A 5 -7.72 -19.10 -10.19
CA GLU A 5 -7.92 -20.54 -10.34
C GLU A 5 -9.42 -20.91 -10.43
N ASN A 6 -10.22 -20.30 -9.57
CA ASN A 6 -11.66 -20.51 -9.58
C ASN A 6 -12.30 -20.07 -10.91
N PHE A 7 -11.91 -18.90 -11.42
CA PHE A 7 -12.38 -18.42 -12.73
C PHE A 7 -11.94 -19.35 -13.87
N ALA A 8 -10.69 -19.81 -13.83
CA ALA A 8 -10.19 -20.73 -14.86
C ALA A 8 -10.95 -22.07 -14.87
N LEU A 9 -11.19 -22.64 -13.68
CA LEU A 9 -11.98 -23.87 -13.53
C LEU A 9 -13.42 -23.69 -14.03
N THR A 10 -14.06 -22.58 -13.66
CA THR A 10 -15.44 -22.27 -14.08
C THR A 10 -15.53 -22.08 -15.59
N ALA A 11 -14.55 -21.44 -16.20
CA ALA A 11 -14.48 -21.19 -17.64
C ALA A 11 -13.94 -22.39 -18.45
N GLY A 12 -13.43 -23.43 -17.80
CA GLY A 12 -12.82 -24.59 -18.46
C GLY A 12 -11.52 -24.26 -19.21
N VAL A 13 -10.76 -23.26 -18.76
CA VAL A 13 -9.52 -22.81 -19.40
C VAL A 13 -8.30 -23.03 -18.52
N LYS A 14 -7.14 -23.16 -19.16
CA LYS A 14 -5.85 -23.20 -18.42
C LYS A 14 -5.39 -21.77 -18.10
N ILE A 15 -4.87 -21.60 -16.90
CA ILE A 15 -4.25 -20.34 -16.47
C ILE A 15 -2.90 -20.19 -17.17
N SER A 16 -2.68 -19.02 -17.79
CA SER A 16 -1.37 -18.61 -18.31
C SER A 16 -1.10 -17.15 -17.91
N LYS A 17 0.17 -16.76 -17.93
CA LYS A 17 0.52 -15.36 -17.69
C LYS A 17 -0.09 -14.49 -18.78
N PRO A 18 -0.90 -13.46 -18.43
CA PRO A 18 -1.52 -12.60 -19.42
C PRO A 18 -0.45 -11.78 -20.17
N HIS A 19 -0.81 -11.27 -21.34
CA HIS A 19 -0.02 -10.27 -22.02
C HIS A 19 -0.56 -8.88 -21.66
N ILE A 20 0.28 -8.05 -21.02
CA ILE A 20 -0.04 -6.67 -20.66
C ILE A 20 0.96 -5.76 -21.34
N GLU A 21 0.51 -4.95 -22.31
CA GLU A 21 1.37 -4.07 -23.07
C GLU A 21 1.22 -2.62 -22.56
N PRO A 22 2.29 -2.02 -22.00
CA PRO A 22 2.27 -0.64 -21.54
C PRO A 22 2.37 0.32 -22.73
N LEU A 23 1.83 1.53 -22.56
CA LEU A 23 2.03 2.66 -23.47
C LEU A 23 2.91 3.69 -22.75
N PHE A 24 3.94 4.16 -23.43
CA PHE A 24 4.86 5.15 -22.88
C PHE A 24 4.13 6.39 -22.36
N TYR A 25 4.50 6.82 -21.16
CA TYR A 25 4.12 8.07 -20.53
C TYR A 25 5.33 8.64 -19.79
N PRO A 26 5.74 9.91 -20.05
CA PRO A 26 6.88 10.51 -19.37
C PRO A 26 6.57 10.68 -17.87
N PRO A 27 7.22 9.94 -16.97
CA PRO A 27 6.99 10.13 -15.55
C PRO A 27 7.54 11.49 -15.10
N PRO A 28 6.86 12.17 -14.15
CA PRO A 28 7.30 13.47 -13.65
C PRO A 28 8.54 13.42 -12.73
N ALA A 29 9.09 12.23 -12.50
CA ALA A 29 10.29 12.01 -11.69
C ALA A 29 11.05 10.78 -12.18
N ASP A 30 12.38 10.79 -12.05
CA ASP A 30 13.26 9.70 -12.48
C ASP A 30 13.21 8.50 -11.51
N LYS A 31 13.16 8.79 -10.20
CA LYS A 31 13.06 7.79 -9.12
C LYS A 31 11.75 7.99 -8.38
N TYR A 32 10.94 6.96 -8.35
CA TYR A 32 9.65 7.07 -7.68
C TYR A 32 9.11 5.73 -7.19
N ILE A 33 8.25 5.82 -6.21
CA ILE A 33 7.28 4.79 -5.86
C ILE A 33 5.90 5.23 -6.33
N THR A 34 4.98 4.27 -6.49
CA THR A 34 3.60 4.57 -6.86
C THR A 34 2.64 4.27 -5.72
N LEU A 35 1.62 5.10 -5.60
CA LEU A 35 0.49 4.94 -4.68
C LEU A 35 -0.81 4.88 -5.48
N HIS A 36 -1.68 3.90 -5.17
CA HIS A 36 -3.07 3.89 -5.61
C HIS A 36 -4.00 3.76 -4.41
N ALA A 37 -4.66 4.85 -4.05
CA ALA A 37 -5.49 4.95 -2.85
C ALA A 37 -6.97 4.61 -3.11
N GLY A 38 -7.41 4.62 -4.38
CA GLY A 38 -8.80 4.38 -4.78
C GLY A 38 -9.14 2.91 -5.02
N SER A 39 -10.42 2.61 -4.89
CA SER A 39 -11.03 1.35 -5.28
C SER A 39 -12.52 1.56 -5.55
N GLY A 40 -13.12 0.76 -6.44
CA GLY A 40 -14.58 0.76 -6.66
C GLY A 40 -15.40 0.29 -5.46
N MET A 41 -14.77 -0.20 -4.39
CA MET A 41 -15.40 -0.58 -3.14
C MET A 41 -14.91 0.33 -2.02
N GLU A 42 -15.81 1.10 -1.40
CA GLU A 42 -15.44 2.04 -0.32
C GLU A 42 -14.77 1.35 0.87
N SER A 43 -15.19 0.14 1.20
CA SER A 43 -14.61 -0.68 2.27
C SER A 43 -13.13 -1.07 2.03
N LYS A 44 -12.63 -0.95 0.80
CA LYS A 44 -11.22 -1.17 0.44
C LYS A 44 -10.38 0.11 0.49
N ASN A 45 -10.99 1.29 0.57
CA ASN A 45 -10.28 2.56 0.58
C ASN A 45 -9.74 2.84 1.97
N TYR A 46 -8.42 2.71 2.14
CA TYR A 46 -7.75 2.98 3.40
C TYR A 46 -7.75 4.47 3.72
N SER A 47 -8.20 4.84 4.92
CA SER A 47 -8.44 6.25 5.29
C SER A 47 -7.17 6.99 5.73
N HIS A 48 -6.10 6.27 6.12
CA HIS A 48 -4.92 6.86 6.76
C HIS A 48 -3.68 6.91 5.86
N TYR A 49 -3.84 6.94 4.53
CA TYR A 49 -2.69 7.09 3.62
C TYR A 49 -1.88 8.36 3.88
N LYS A 50 -2.54 9.46 4.26
CA LYS A 50 -1.86 10.71 4.60
C LYS A 50 -0.84 10.50 5.73
N ASP A 51 -1.18 9.71 6.74
CA ASP A 51 -0.30 9.43 7.88
C ASP A 51 0.89 8.57 7.44
N VAL A 52 0.64 7.54 6.60
CA VAL A 52 1.72 6.74 5.99
C VAL A 52 2.68 7.62 5.22
N ILE A 53 2.16 8.49 4.34
CA ILE A 53 2.98 9.39 3.52
C ILE A 53 3.78 10.36 4.40
N SER A 54 3.19 10.89 5.47
CA SER A 54 3.89 11.80 6.40
C SER A 54 5.11 11.14 7.05
N ILE A 55 5.05 9.83 7.33
CA ILE A 55 6.16 9.07 7.91
C ILE A 55 7.26 8.78 6.88
N ILE A 56 6.90 8.33 5.68
CA ILE A 56 7.90 7.88 4.70
C ILE A 56 8.49 9.02 3.87
N LYS A 57 7.73 10.10 3.64
CA LYS A 57 8.13 11.18 2.74
C LYS A 57 9.47 11.83 3.10
N PRO A 58 9.79 12.19 4.36
CA PRO A 58 11.09 12.73 4.70
C PRO A 58 12.25 11.81 4.31
N ILE A 59 12.10 10.49 4.52
CA ILE A 59 13.09 9.47 4.20
C ILE A 59 13.30 9.35 2.69
N LEU A 60 12.21 9.44 1.93
CA LEU A 60 12.23 9.36 0.46
C LEU A 60 12.82 10.63 -0.16
N ASP A 61 12.45 11.81 0.35
CA ASP A 61 12.93 13.11 -0.12
C ASP A 61 14.47 13.22 0.03
N GLU A 62 15.04 12.77 1.15
CA GLU A 62 16.48 12.70 1.36
C GLU A 62 17.22 11.85 0.30
N ARG A 63 16.51 10.90 -0.30
CA ARG A 63 17.04 9.97 -1.31
C ARG A 63 16.64 10.33 -2.75
N GLY A 64 15.96 11.48 -2.92
CA GLY A 64 15.48 11.95 -4.21
C GLY A 64 14.42 11.05 -4.85
N ILE A 65 13.59 10.39 -4.02
CA ILE A 65 12.53 9.49 -4.48
C ILE A 65 11.18 10.18 -4.31
N SER A 66 10.44 10.32 -5.40
CA SER A 66 9.10 10.92 -5.41
C SER A 66 8.01 9.86 -5.18
N ILE A 67 6.83 10.30 -4.75
CA ILE A 67 5.64 9.46 -4.62
C ILE A 67 4.65 9.89 -5.70
N LEU A 68 4.37 9.03 -6.68
CA LEU A 68 3.40 9.28 -7.73
C LEU A 68 2.06 8.64 -7.38
N GLN A 69 1.02 9.43 -7.23
CA GLN A 69 -0.32 8.92 -7.02
C GLN A 69 -1.02 8.69 -8.34
N ILE A 70 -1.35 7.44 -8.64
CA ILE A 70 -2.14 7.02 -9.81
C ILE A 70 -3.59 6.75 -9.40
N GLY A 71 -4.49 6.77 -10.35
CA GLY A 71 -5.90 6.46 -10.15
C GLY A 71 -6.83 7.28 -11.03
N GLU A 72 -8.12 7.14 -10.79
CA GLU A 72 -9.17 7.90 -11.47
C GLU A 72 -9.32 9.32 -10.89
N THR A 73 -10.01 10.19 -11.62
CA THR A 73 -10.19 11.60 -11.22
C THR A 73 -10.93 11.73 -9.88
N HIS A 74 -11.78 10.77 -9.54
CA HIS A 74 -12.58 10.78 -8.33
C HIS A 74 -11.95 10.05 -7.14
N ASP A 75 -10.78 9.42 -7.34
CA ASP A 75 -10.07 8.78 -6.25
C ASP A 75 -9.59 9.82 -5.21
N PRO A 76 -9.54 9.45 -3.92
CA PRO A 76 -9.13 10.37 -2.87
C PRO A 76 -7.69 10.84 -3.09
N HIS A 77 -7.49 12.16 -3.15
CA HIS A 77 -6.15 12.73 -3.21
C HIS A 77 -5.42 12.58 -1.87
N VAL A 78 -4.15 12.20 -1.95
CA VAL A 78 -3.27 12.05 -0.78
C VAL A 78 -2.19 13.12 -0.79
N ASP A 79 -2.20 13.99 0.21
CA ASP A 79 -1.20 15.05 0.37
C ASP A 79 0.23 14.50 0.40
N GLY A 80 1.18 15.25 -0.14
CA GLY A 80 2.60 14.85 -0.21
C GLY A 80 2.95 13.99 -1.42
N THR A 81 2.01 13.73 -2.33
CA THR A 81 2.22 12.99 -3.58
C THR A 81 2.21 13.91 -4.80
N ILE A 82 2.85 13.48 -5.89
CA ILE A 82 2.66 14.06 -7.22
C ILE A 82 1.46 13.37 -7.85
N SER A 83 0.35 14.09 -7.97
CA SER A 83 -0.91 13.53 -8.45
C SER A 83 -0.95 13.33 -9.96
N LEU A 84 -1.17 12.09 -10.38
CA LEU A 84 -1.50 11.67 -11.74
C LEU A 84 -2.97 11.21 -11.86
N LEU A 85 -3.82 11.54 -10.88
CA LEU A 85 -5.24 11.18 -10.87
C LEU A 85 -5.94 11.71 -12.13
N GLY A 86 -6.54 10.80 -12.91
CA GLY A 86 -7.21 11.11 -14.16
C GLY A 86 -6.33 11.63 -15.30
N LYS A 87 -4.99 11.68 -15.13
CA LYS A 87 -4.05 12.22 -16.12
C LYS A 87 -3.46 11.18 -17.07
N THR A 88 -3.63 9.90 -16.75
CA THR A 88 -3.09 8.79 -17.54
C THR A 88 -4.20 7.88 -18.03
N LYS A 89 -4.06 7.37 -19.25
CA LYS A 89 -4.88 6.26 -19.75
C LYS A 89 -4.41 4.97 -19.11
N LEU A 90 -5.24 3.93 -19.11
CA LEU A 90 -4.95 2.66 -18.45
C LEU A 90 -3.57 2.07 -18.84
N ARG A 91 -3.24 2.04 -20.13
CA ARG A 91 -1.95 1.51 -20.61
C ARG A 91 -0.76 2.40 -20.27
N GLU A 92 -0.97 3.71 -20.11
CA GLU A 92 0.03 4.67 -19.63
C GLU A 92 0.27 4.48 -18.13
N THR A 93 -0.80 4.22 -17.36
CA THR A 93 -0.68 3.81 -15.95
C THR A 93 0.14 2.52 -15.80
N PHE A 94 -0.02 1.57 -16.71
CA PHE A 94 0.80 0.36 -16.73
C PHE A 94 2.29 0.67 -16.93
N PHE A 95 2.61 1.63 -17.79
CA PHE A 95 3.99 2.08 -17.97
C PHE A 95 4.56 2.68 -16.67
N ILE A 96 3.84 3.60 -16.04
CA ILE A 96 4.23 4.20 -14.76
C ILE A 96 4.47 3.11 -13.70
N LEU A 97 3.54 2.17 -13.56
CA LEU A 97 3.67 1.04 -12.62
C LEU A 97 4.90 0.19 -12.92
N SER A 98 5.14 -0.15 -14.20
CA SER A 98 6.26 -1.02 -14.61
C SER A 98 7.66 -0.44 -14.33
N LYS A 99 7.76 0.87 -14.09
CA LYS A 99 8.99 1.59 -13.80
C LYS A 99 9.10 2.03 -12.34
N SER A 100 8.09 1.75 -11.54
CA SER A 100 8.08 2.08 -10.12
C SER A 100 9.06 1.21 -9.34
N MET A 101 9.76 1.82 -8.37
CA MET A 101 10.65 1.10 -7.46
C MET A 101 9.87 0.22 -6.47
N LEU A 102 8.65 0.65 -6.11
CA LEU A 102 7.72 -0.05 -5.24
C LEU A 102 6.31 0.47 -5.48
N HIS A 103 5.32 -0.38 -5.30
CA HIS A 103 3.91 0.01 -5.38
C HIS A 103 3.20 -0.20 -4.04
N LEU A 104 2.49 0.82 -3.56
CA LEU A 104 1.57 0.75 -2.43
C LEU A 104 0.13 0.89 -2.90
N SER A 105 -0.74 -0.01 -2.52
CA SER A 105 -2.17 0.09 -2.87
C SER A 105 -3.08 -0.72 -1.95
N ASN A 106 -4.37 -0.44 -2.06
CA ASN A 106 -5.41 -1.36 -1.64
C ASN A 106 -5.43 -2.61 -2.54
N ASP A 107 -6.20 -3.64 -2.17
CA ASP A 107 -6.59 -4.75 -3.06
C ASP A 107 -7.41 -4.22 -4.25
N SER A 108 -6.71 -3.87 -5.33
CA SER A 108 -7.26 -3.25 -6.54
C SER A 108 -6.49 -3.70 -7.79
N PHE A 109 -6.93 -3.26 -8.99
CA PHE A 109 -6.30 -3.65 -10.25
C PHE A 109 -4.79 -3.32 -10.31
N SER A 110 -4.38 -2.21 -9.70
CA SER A 110 -2.99 -1.74 -9.76
C SER A 110 -2.01 -2.68 -9.08
N SER A 111 -2.41 -3.34 -7.97
CA SER A 111 -1.60 -4.36 -7.32
C SER A 111 -1.36 -5.58 -8.24
N HIS A 112 -2.38 -6.00 -8.99
CA HIS A 112 -2.25 -7.09 -9.95
C HIS A 112 -1.33 -6.74 -11.12
N VAL A 113 -1.40 -5.50 -11.61
CA VAL A 113 -0.52 -5.00 -12.68
C VAL A 113 0.92 -4.85 -12.19
N ALA A 114 1.14 -4.28 -11.00
CA ALA A 114 2.46 -4.18 -10.38
C ALA A 114 3.08 -5.57 -10.20
N GLY A 115 2.31 -6.52 -9.66
CA GLY A 115 2.75 -7.90 -9.51
C GLY A 115 3.11 -8.56 -10.85
N PHE A 116 2.33 -8.32 -11.90
CA PHE A 116 2.61 -8.81 -13.25
C PHE A 116 3.98 -8.35 -13.77
N TYR A 117 4.35 -7.09 -13.52
CA TYR A 117 5.65 -6.53 -13.90
C TYR A 117 6.77 -6.84 -12.90
N ASN A 118 6.53 -7.65 -11.86
CA ASN A 118 7.45 -7.96 -10.78
C ASN A 118 7.92 -6.71 -10.00
N VAL A 119 7.12 -5.67 -9.95
CA VAL A 119 7.39 -4.51 -9.10
C VAL A 119 7.17 -4.93 -7.65
N PRO A 120 8.12 -4.65 -6.74
CA PRO A 120 7.91 -4.87 -5.31
C PRO A 120 6.66 -4.14 -4.85
N LEU A 121 5.82 -4.79 -4.04
CA LEU A 121 4.55 -4.18 -3.68
C LEU A 121 4.10 -4.48 -2.24
N VAL A 122 3.45 -3.49 -1.65
CA VAL A 122 2.70 -3.59 -0.41
C VAL A 122 1.22 -3.42 -0.73
N THR A 123 0.41 -4.44 -0.40
CA THR A 123 -1.04 -4.42 -0.66
C THR A 123 -1.82 -4.52 0.65
N LEU A 124 -2.77 -3.60 0.84
CA LEU A 124 -3.64 -3.56 2.00
C LEU A 124 -4.94 -4.32 1.73
N PHE A 125 -5.29 -5.21 2.63
CA PHE A 125 -6.52 -6.00 2.58
C PHE A 125 -7.41 -5.65 3.79
N GLY A 126 -8.68 -5.47 3.56
CA GLY A 126 -9.67 -5.22 4.61
C GLY A 126 -10.86 -6.17 4.48
N PRO A 127 -11.80 -5.90 3.54
CA PRO A 127 -13.01 -6.72 3.35
C PRO A 127 -12.76 -8.03 2.62
N THR A 128 -11.59 -8.22 2.01
CA THR A 128 -11.23 -9.40 1.19
C THR A 128 -10.11 -10.20 1.84
N PHE A 129 -9.99 -11.46 1.47
CA PHE A 129 -9.01 -12.37 2.05
C PHE A 129 -7.73 -12.41 1.20
N PRO A 130 -6.55 -12.06 1.74
CA PRO A 130 -5.30 -12.03 0.98
C PRO A 130 -5.05 -13.32 0.20
N ASN A 131 -5.22 -14.48 0.85
CA ASN A 131 -4.95 -15.79 0.24
C ASN A 131 -5.79 -16.10 -1.01
N THR A 132 -6.90 -15.41 -1.21
CA THR A 132 -7.78 -15.60 -2.36
C THR A 132 -7.69 -14.51 -3.39
N CYS A 133 -7.30 -13.30 -2.99
CA CYS A 133 -7.41 -12.09 -3.82
C CYS A 133 -6.07 -11.42 -4.14
N HIS A 134 -4.93 -11.88 -3.55
CA HIS A 134 -3.63 -11.27 -3.82
C HIS A 134 -3.26 -11.35 -5.33
N PRO A 135 -2.31 -10.52 -5.83
CA PRO A 135 -1.78 -10.67 -7.18
C PRO A 135 -1.26 -12.08 -7.44
N PHE A 136 -1.82 -12.75 -8.44
CA PHE A 136 -1.48 -14.14 -8.76
C PHE A 136 -0.06 -14.26 -9.29
N TRP A 137 0.31 -13.40 -10.25
CA TRP A 137 1.69 -13.21 -10.70
C TRP A 137 2.30 -12.07 -9.90
N ARG A 138 3.41 -12.34 -9.20
CA ARG A 138 4.08 -11.34 -8.37
C ARG A 138 5.53 -11.70 -8.12
N GLY A 139 6.34 -10.68 -7.91
CA GLY A 139 7.67 -10.77 -7.31
C GLY A 139 7.61 -10.64 -5.79
N GLU A 140 8.44 -9.76 -5.24
CA GLU A 140 8.44 -9.44 -3.82
C GLU A 140 7.13 -8.76 -3.43
N HIS A 141 6.46 -9.29 -2.42
CA HIS A 141 5.13 -8.85 -2.06
C HIS A 141 4.86 -8.98 -0.56
N LYS A 142 4.45 -7.88 0.05
CA LYS A 142 3.94 -7.85 1.43
C LYS A 142 2.43 -7.62 1.42
N PHE A 143 1.70 -8.49 2.09
CA PHE A 143 0.28 -8.30 2.41
C PHE A 143 0.14 -7.73 3.81
N LEU A 144 -0.65 -6.70 3.97
CA LEU A 144 -1.06 -6.20 5.26
C LEU A 144 -2.58 -6.31 5.39
N SER A 145 -3.02 -6.78 6.53
CA SER A 145 -4.44 -7.00 6.81
C SER A 145 -4.68 -6.94 8.31
N PRO A 146 -5.91 -6.63 8.74
CA PRO A 146 -6.26 -6.75 10.14
C PRO A 146 -6.14 -8.21 10.60
N ASP A 147 -6.13 -8.42 11.90
CA ASP A 147 -6.13 -9.75 12.50
C ASP A 147 -7.45 -10.48 12.21
N TYR A 148 -7.45 -11.36 11.22
CA TYR A 148 -8.63 -12.13 10.84
C TYR A 148 -9.06 -13.21 11.86
N SER A 149 -8.30 -13.42 12.92
CA SER A 149 -8.79 -14.19 14.06
C SER A 149 -9.91 -13.44 14.80
N LYS A 150 -9.87 -12.12 14.74
CA LYS A 150 -10.86 -11.21 15.34
C LYS A 150 -11.89 -10.70 14.34
N PHE A 151 -11.48 -10.54 13.06
CA PHE A 151 -12.29 -9.91 12.02
C PHE A 151 -12.35 -10.79 10.78
N LYS A 152 -13.49 -11.45 10.56
CA LYS A 152 -13.70 -12.19 9.31
C LYS A 152 -13.87 -11.23 8.13
N PRO A 153 -13.30 -11.53 6.93
CA PRO A 153 -13.57 -10.76 5.72
C PRO A 153 -15.08 -10.66 5.44
N SER A 154 -15.54 -9.46 5.13
CA SER A 154 -16.97 -9.21 4.88
C SER A 154 -17.38 -9.40 3.44
N TYR A 155 -16.44 -9.18 2.52
CA TYR A 155 -16.70 -9.06 1.06
C TYR A 155 -17.78 -8.02 0.73
N SER A 156 -18.08 -7.11 1.67
CA SER A 156 -19.06 -6.05 1.48
C SER A 156 -18.42 -4.82 0.80
N PRO A 157 -19.10 -4.19 -0.16
CA PRO A 157 -18.63 -2.96 -0.77
C PRO A 157 -18.59 -1.78 0.23
N ASN A 158 -19.41 -1.83 1.25
CA ASN A 158 -19.48 -0.82 2.31
C ASN A 158 -19.39 -1.50 3.67
N GLU A 159 -18.66 -0.90 4.59
CA GLU A 159 -18.56 -1.31 5.99
C GLU A 159 -18.84 -0.09 6.86
N GLU A 160 -19.63 -0.23 7.92
CA GLU A 160 -19.89 0.83 8.89
C GLU A 160 -18.58 1.24 9.58
N GLU A 161 -17.76 0.26 9.93
CA GLU A 161 -16.39 0.43 10.40
C GLU A 161 -15.46 -0.32 9.45
N LYS A 162 -14.66 0.43 8.68
CA LYS A 162 -13.77 -0.17 7.68
C LYS A 162 -12.69 -1.02 8.35
N ARG A 163 -12.67 -2.31 8.04
CA ARG A 163 -11.67 -3.24 8.58
C ARG A 163 -10.26 -2.89 8.15
N ILE A 164 -10.09 -2.37 6.95
CA ILE A 164 -8.80 -1.96 6.41
C ILE A 164 -8.13 -0.88 7.27
N ASP A 165 -8.92 -0.02 7.92
CA ASP A 165 -8.42 1.07 8.78
C ASP A 165 -7.88 0.57 10.13
N LYS A 166 -8.00 -0.74 10.43
CA LYS A 166 -7.32 -1.38 11.56
C LYS A 166 -5.84 -1.66 11.32
N ILE A 167 -5.35 -1.48 10.10
CA ILE A 167 -3.93 -1.58 9.78
C ILE A 167 -3.27 -0.26 10.19
N PHE A 168 -2.24 -0.33 11.03
CA PHE A 168 -1.59 0.88 11.54
C PHE A 168 -0.69 1.52 10.48
N PRO A 169 -0.71 2.87 10.33
CA PRO A 169 0.15 3.59 9.39
C PRO A 169 1.65 3.30 9.58
N ASN A 170 2.10 3.16 10.82
CA ASN A 170 3.49 2.83 11.13
C ASN A 170 3.92 1.46 10.61
N GLU A 171 3.03 0.46 10.65
CA GLU A 171 3.28 -0.86 10.10
C GLU A 171 3.48 -0.80 8.58
N ILE A 172 2.60 -0.05 7.90
CA ILE A 172 2.69 0.14 6.45
C ILE A 172 4.00 0.86 6.10
N ALA A 173 4.31 1.95 6.80
CA ALA A 173 5.52 2.74 6.58
C ALA A 173 6.79 1.90 6.81
N TYR A 174 6.82 1.09 7.87
CA TYR A 174 7.93 0.19 8.16
C TYR A 174 8.17 -0.80 7.02
N GLU A 175 7.12 -1.50 6.54
CA GLU A 175 7.26 -2.48 5.46
C GLU A 175 7.70 -1.83 4.15
N LEU A 176 7.19 -0.63 3.83
CA LEU A 176 7.62 0.12 2.64
C LEU A 176 9.12 0.47 2.68
N ILE A 177 9.58 1.03 3.79
CA ILE A 177 10.98 1.45 3.94
C ILE A 177 11.89 0.23 4.02
N LYS A 178 11.48 -0.84 4.71
CA LYS A 178 12.20 -2.10 4.75
C LYS A 178 12.38 -2.72 3.37
N MET A 179 11.34 -2.76 2.53
CA MET A 179 11.41 -3.28 1.17
C MET A 179 12.30 -2.42 0.27
N LEU A 180 12.34 -1.10 0.47
CA LEU A 180 13.16 -0.19 -0.34
C LEU A 180 14.63 -0.19 0.06
N PHE A 181 14.94 -0.28 1.35
CA PHE A 181 16.26 0.03 1.88
C PHE A 181 16.80 -0.99 2.90
N GLY A 182 16.03 -2.01 3.25
CA GLY A 182 16.37 -2.97 4.30
C GLY A 182 15.95 -2.54 5.69
N ASP A 183 16.31 -3.36 6.68
CA ASP A 183 15.98 -3.12 8.10
C ASP A 183 16.82 -1.97 8.71
N GLY A 184 16.31 -1.35 9.78
CA GLY A 184 17.07 -0.44 10.65
C GLY A 184 16.91 1.05 10.33
N ILE A 185 16.13 1.45 9.31
CA ILE A 185 15.86 2.86 9.00
C ILE A 185 14.67 3.39 9.80
N ILE A 186 13.62 2.60 9.97
CA ILE A 186 12.51 2.89 10.88
C ILE A 186 12.57 1.90 12.04
N ASN A 187 12.67 2.41 13.26
CA ASN A 187 12.53 1.60 14.46
C ASN A 187 11.04 1.47 14.79
N GLN A 188 10.55 0.24 14.92
CA GLN A 188 9.24 0.01 15.51
C GLN A 188 9.34 0.25 17.01
N THR A 189 8.70 1.29 17.49
CA THR A 189 8.53 1.55 18.93
C THR A 189 7.14 1.07 19.34
N GLU A 190 7.07 0.17 20.32
CA GLU A 190 5.79 -0.10 20.99
C GLU A 190 5.47 1.08 21.92
N SER A 191 4.34 1.75 21.64
CA SER A 191 3.82 2.76 22.56
C SER A 191 3.05 2.07 23.67
N VAL A 192 3.50 2.22 24.90
CA VAL A 192 2.75 1.76 26.08
C VAL A 192 1.90 2.93 26.59
N HIS A 193 0.59 2.75 26.51
CA HIS A 193 -0.37 3.76 26.94
C HIS A 193 -0.85 3.48 28.36
N LEU A 194 -0.56 4.41 29.25
CA LEU A 194 -0.94 4.32 30.67
C LEU A 194 -2.00 5.37 31.02
N GLY A 195 -3.28 4.93 31.20
CA GLY A 195 -4.35 5.79 31.73
C GLY A 195 -5.69 5.70 30.98
N GLU A 196 -6.74 6.14 31.66
CA GLU A 196 -8.15 6.08 31.16
C GLU A 196 -8.52 7.24 30.21
N SER A 197 -7.69 8.26 30.04
CA SER A 197 -8.00 9.49 29.28
C SER A 197 -7.53 9.44 27.84
N TYR A 198 -7.90 8.41 27.09
CA TYR A 198 -7.34 8.13 25.77
C TYR A 198 -8.04 8.83 24.58
N SER A 199 -8.94 9.79 24.84
CA SER A 199 -9.65 10.54 23.79
C SER A 199 -8.96 11.82 23.32
N GLN A 200 -7.77 12.13 23.84
CA GLN A 200 -7.02 13.33 23.44
C GLN A 200 -5.93 13.00 22.44
N VAL A 201 -5.69 13.92 21.51
CA VAL A 201 -4.60 13.83 20.52
C VAL A 201 -3.28 13.65 21.25
N VAL A 202 -2.70 12.47 21.14
CA VAL A 202 -1.37 12.17 21.68
C VAL A 202 -0.34 12.46 20.60
N THR A 203 0.58 13.36 20.87
CA THR A 203 1.75 13.57 20.02
C THR A 203 2.90 12.74 20.58
N ASP A 204 3.25 11.66 19.90
CA ASP A 204 4.45 10.88 20.24
C ASP A 204 5.69 11.68 19.83
N ILE A 205 6.44 12.12 20.80
CA ILE A 205 7.77 12.73 20.56
C ILE A 205 8.79 11.61 20.61
N VAL A 206 9.25 11.18 19.44
CA VAL A 206 10.38 10.25 19.35
C VAL A 206 11.67 11.08 19.37
N PRO A 207 12.51 10.94 20.39
CA PRO A 207 13.78 11.67 20.42
C PRO A 207 14.69 11.18 19.27
N ASN A 208 15.33 12.11 18.60
CA ASN A 208 16.28 11.82 17.51
C ASN A 208 17.67 11.37 18.00
N PHE A 209 17.78 10.99 19.26
CA PHE A 209 19.01 10.48 19.87
C PHE A 209 18.71 9.28 20.77
N THR A 210 19.64 8.37 20.84
CA THR A 210 19.61 7.28 21.83
C THR A 210 20.26 7.83 23.13
N PRO A 211 19.55 7.84 24.28
CA PRO A 211 20.18 8.23 25.53
C PRO A 211 21.36 7.30 25.83
N GLU A 212 22.53 7.86 26.07
CA GLU A 212 23.65 7.08 26.61
C GLU A 212 23.21 6.44 27.93
N LYS A 213 23.34 5.12 28.04
CA LYS A 213 23.11 4.41 29.28
C LYS A 213 24.26 4.76 30.26
N ASN A 214 24.10 5.85 30.98
CA ASN A 214 24.87 6.01 32.22
C ASN A 214 24.20 5.13 33.28
N ILE A 215 24.66 3.90 33.38
CA ILE A 215 24.39 3.01 34.50
C ILE A 215 25.54 3.25 35.46
N ASN A 216 25.33 4.04 36.53
CA ASN A 216 26.10 4.00 37.74
C ASN A 216 25.53 2.95 38.68
#